data_6d764b7c1dbe46ee122c721111626a7f
#
_entry.id   6d764b7c1dbe46ee122c721111626a7f
#
_cell.length_a   1.000
_cell.length_b   1.000
_cell.length_c   1.000
_cell.angle_alpha   90.00
_cell.angle_beta   90.00
_cell.angle_gamma   90.00
#
_symmetry.space_group_name_H-M   'P 1'
#
loop_
_entity.id
_entity.type
_entity.pdbx_description
1 polymer ?
#
loop_
_entity_poly.entity_id
_entity_poly.type
_entity_poly.pdbx_seq_one_letter_code
_entity_poly.pdbx_strand_id
1 'polypeptide(L)'
;MNENTVTKAAIIDEVYERVNALQQDESEQVITKKEASEYVEAVLETMKDELSRGQEIKVSGFGKFEVRAKGRRMGRNPRTNVEIEIPARCVLRFKVSQVLKDRLNGKR
;
A
#
# COMPACT_ATOMS: atom_id res chain seq x y z
N MET A 1 20.10 5.85 -2.78
CA MET A 1 19.02 5.01 -2.30
C MET A 1 18.94 5.10 -0.77
N ASN A 2 17.75 5.25 -0.24
CA ASN A 2 17.53 5.39 1.19
C ASN A 2 17.65 4.02 1.87
N GLU A 3 18.53 3.90 2.87
CA GLU A 3 18.74 2.67 3.61
C GLU A 3 17.48 2.22 4.37
N ASN A 4 16.57 3.16 4.66
CA ASN A 4 15.35 2.88 5.40
C ASN A 4 14.18 2.45 4.51
N THR A 5 14.44 2.28 3.23
CA THR A 5 13.40 1.90 2.29
C THR A 5 13.35 0.39 2.10
N VAL A 6 12.18 -0.19 2.37
CA VAL A 6 11.94 -1.61 2.11
C VAL A 6 11.22 -1.71 0.76
N THR A 7 11.82 -2.41 -0.17
CA THR A 7 11.28 -2.55 -1.53
C THR A 7 10.30 -3.72 -1.61
N LYS A 8 9.56 -3.79 -2.72
CA LYS A 8 8.69 -4.93 -2.99
C LYS A 8 9.47 -6.25 -2.99
N ALA A 9 10.69 -6.23 -3.56
CA ALA A 9 11.54 -7.43 -3.58
C ALA A 9 11.87 -7.90 -2.16
N ALA A 10 12.15 -6.97 -1.26
CA ALA A 10 12.44 -7.30 0.14
C ALA A 10 11.21 -7.87 0.84
N ILE A 11 10.02 -7.35 0.51
CA ILE A 11 8.77 -7.88 1.07
C ILE A 11 8.53 -9.30 0.58
N ILE A 12 8.78 -9.56 -0.70
CA ILE A 12 8.64 -10.90 -1.27
C ILE A 12 9.56 -11.89 -0.55
N ASP A 13 10.82 -11.50 -0.32
CA ASP A 13 11.78 -12.36 0.38
C ASP A 13 11.29 -12.66 1.80
N GLU A 14 10.77 -11.65 2.47
CA GLU A 14 10.27 -11.81 3.83
C GLU A 14 9.02 -12.68 3.90
N VAL A 15 8.13 -12.54 2.92
CA VAL A 15 6.93 -13.40 2.82
C VAL A 15 7.35 -14.85 2.61
N TYR A 16 8.33 -15.08 1.73
CA TYR A 16 8.86 -16.40 1.48
C TYR A 16 9.37 -17.03 2.78
N GLU A 17 10.17 -16.29 3.53
CA GLU A 17 10.73 -16.77 4.79
C GLU A 17 9.65 -17.06 5.83
N ARG A 18 8.70 -16.14 6.00
CA ARG A 18 7.65 -16.29 7.01
C ARG A 18 6.69 -17.43 6.72
N VAL A 19 6.31 -17.59 5.47
CA VAL A 19 5.37 -18.66 5.10
C VAL A 19 6.05 -20.03 5.29
N ASN A 20 7.30 -20.15 4.88
CA ASN A 20 8.03 -21.41 5.06
C ASN A 20 8.33 -21.70 6.53
N ALA A 21 8.48 -20.65 7.36
CA ALA A 21 8.69 -20.80 8.79
C ALA A 21 7.44 -21.31 9.54
N LEU A 22 6.26 -21.26 8.90
CA LEU A 22 5.03 -21.77 9.50
C LEU A 22 4.97 -23.30 9.49
N GLN A 23 5.86 -23.95 8.73
CA GLN A 23 5.94 -25.41 8.70
C GLN A 23 6.52 -25.97 10.00
N GLN A 24 5.94 -27.06 10.46
CA GLN A 24 6.47 -27.78 11.61
C GLN A 24 7.70 -28.61 11.22
N ASP A 25 7.77 -29.04 10.00
CA ASP A 25 8.91 -29.77 9.46
C ASP A 25 9.72 -28.82 8.58
N GLU A 26 10.87 -28.40 9.08
CA GLU A 26 11.74 -27.45 8.40
C GLU A 26 12.34 -28.01 7.11
N SER A 27 12.29 -29.32 6.93
CA SER A 27 12.81 -29.94 5.71
C SER A 27 11.86 -29.74 4.51
N GLU A 28 10.61 -29.40 4.76
CA GLU A 28 9.63 -29.19 3.70
C GLU A 28 9.41 -27.70 3.43
N GLN A 29 9.53 -27.35 2.17
CA GLN A 29 9.28 -25.98 1.71
C GLN A 29 7.81 -25.86 1.31
N VAL A 30 7.09 -24.90 1.92
CA VAL A 30 5.67 -24.68 1.62
C VAL A 30 5.50 -24.02 0.26
N ILE A 31 6.30 -22.96 0.01
CA ILE A 31 6.23 -22.22 -1.24
C ILE A 31 7.64 -21.99 -1.77
N THR A 32 7.72 -21.78 -3.07
CA THR A 32 8.96 -21.36 -3.73
C THR A 32 9.06 -19.84 -3.70
N LYS A 33 10.24 -19.32 -4.01
CA LYS A 33 10.44 -17.89 -4.18
C LYS A 33 9.54 -17.34 -5.28
N LYS A 34 9.38 -18.08 -6.36
CA LYS A 34 8.51 -17.68 -7.46
C LYS A 34 7.08 -17.56 -7.00
N GLU A 35 6.61 -18.55 -6.23
CA GLU A 35 5.25 -18.52 -5.70
C GLU A 35 5.04 -17.34 -4.74
N ALA A 36 6.03 -17.06 -3.88
CA ALA A 36 5.96 -15.90 -2.99
C ALA A 36 5.81 -14.61 -3.79
N SER A 37 6.59 -14.49 -4.87
CA SER A 37 6.50 -13.33 -5.76
C SER A 37 5.12 -13.22 -6.40
N GLU A 38 4.58 -14.32 -6.87
CA GLU A 38 3.27 -14.35 -7.51
C GLU A 38 2.16 -13.95 -6.52
N TYR A 39 2.23 -14.43 -5.29
CA TYR A 39 1.23 -14.12 -4.28
C TYR A 39 1.27 -12.65 -3.88
N VAL A 40 2.45 -12.09 -3.66
CA VAL A 40 2.59 -10.67 -3.33
C VAL A 40 2.10 -9.80 -4.49
N GLU A 41 2.47 -10.16 -5.72
CA GLU A 41 2.02 -9.43 -6.91
C GLU A 41 0.49 -9.50 -7.04
N ALA A 42 -0.10 -10.67 -6.80
CA ALA A 42 -1.55 -10.83 -6.89
C ALA A 42 -2.27 -9.94 -5.90
N VAL A 43 -1.78 -9.85 -4.66
CA VAL A 43 -2.36 -8.97 -3.65
C VAL A 43 -2.30 -7.51 -4.10
N LEU A 44 -1.12 -7.08 -4.54
CA LEU A 44 -0.93 -5.68 -4.95
C LEU A 44 -1.75 -5.34 -6.19
N GLU A 45 -1.81 -6.24 -7.17
CA GLU A 45 -2.61 -6.00 -8.38
C GLU A 45 -4.10 -5.95 -8.06
N THR A 46 -4.56 -6.82 -7.15
CA THR A 46 -5.95 -6.78 -6.70
C THR A 46 -6.28 -5.43 -6.08
N MET A 47 -5.40 -4.93 -5.23
CA MET A 47 -5.60 -3.63 -4.59
C MET A 47 -5.63 -2.51 -5.62
N LYS A 48 -4.71 -2.53 -6.58
CA LYS A 48 -4.68 -1.53 -7.65
C LYS A 48 -5.98 -1.54 -8.46
N ASP A 49 -6.47 -2.73 -8.81
CA ASP A 49 -7.69 -2.86 -9.58
C ASP A 49 -8.89 -2.29 -8.84
N GLU A 50 -9.03 -2.63 -7.56
CA GLU A 50 -10.15 -2.14 -6.76
C GLU A 50 -10.09 -0.63 -6.58
N LEU A 51 -8.91 -0.08 -6.32
CA LEU A 51 -8.73 1.36 -6.18
C LEU A 51 -9.00 2.08 -7.51
N SER A 52 -8.65 1.45 -8.63
CA SER A 52 -8.92 2.01 -9.96
C SER A 52 -10.41 2.13 -10.24
N ARG A 53 -11.22 1.26 -9.62
CA ARG A 53 -12.68 1.32 -9.73
C ARG A 53 -13.31 2.26 -8.71
N GLY A 54 -12.49 2.95 -7.92
CA GLY A 54 -12.98 3.87 -6.90
C GLY A 54 -13.42 3.17 -5.62
N GLN A 55 -13.09 1.90 -5.46
CA GLN A 55 -13.46 1.14 -4.27
C GLN A 55 -12.51 1.46 -3.11
N GLU A 56 -13.08 1.57 -1.93
CA GLU A 56 -12.32 1.71 -0.70
C GLU A 56 -11.82 0.33 -0.27
N ILE A 57 -10.59 0.27 0.22
CA ILE A 57 -10.02 -0.96 0.76
C ILE A 57 -9.76 -0.77 2.24
N LYS A 58 -10.37 -1.59 3.06
CA LYS A 58 -10.15 -1.56 4.51
C LYS A 58 -9.43 -2.84 4.93
N VAL A 59 -8.22 -2.69 5.46
CA VAL A 59 -7.42 -3.79 5.95
C VAL A 59 -7.39 -3.72 7.48
N SER A 60 -8.07 -4.65 8.11
CA SER A 60 -8.20 -4.68 9.57
C SER A 60 -6.82 -4.70 10.24
N GLY A 61 -6.63 -3.82 11.22
CA GLY A 61 -5.37 -3.71 11.94
C GLY A 61 -4.26 -2.98 11.19
N PHE A 62 -4.52 -2.57 9.96
CA PHE A 62 -3.53 -1.88 9.14
C PHE A 62 -3.99 -0.46 8.81
N GLY A 63 -5.10 -0.35 8.08
CA GLY A 63 -5.58 0.95 7.68
C GLY A 63 -6.60 0.87 6.56
N LYS A 64 -6.93 2.04 6.03
CA LYS A 64 -7.95 2.18 5.01
C LYS A 64 -7.42 3.01 3.86
N PHE A 65 -7.60 2.50 2.65
CA PHE A 65 -7.24 3.19 1.41
C PHE A 65 -8.50 3.75 0.78
N GLU A 66 -8.52 5.04 0.55
CA GLU A 66 -9.67 5.72 -0.06
C GLU A 66 -9.25 6.41 -1.34
N VAL A 67 -10.10 6.34 -2.35
CA VAL A 67 -9.91 7.12 -3.57
C VAL A 67 -10.92 8.27 -3.55
N ARG A 68 -10.41 9.47 -3.74
CA ARG A 68 -11.25 10.66 -3.80
C ARG A 68 -11.14 11.32 -5.15
N ALA A 69 -12.29 11.55 -5.76
CA ALA A 69 -12.36 12.31 -6.99
C ALA A 69 -12.42 13.79 -6.61
N LYS A 70 -11.53 14.57 -7.19
CA LYS A 70 -11.53 16.01 -7.04
C LYS A 70 -11.93 16.62 -8.38
N GLY A 71 -12.99 17.42 -8.35
CA GLY A 71 -13.48 18.07 -9.57
C GLY A 71 -12.57 19.21 -10.01
N ARG A 72 -12.84 19.71 -11.21
CA ARG A 72 -12.14 20.87 -11.73
C ARG A 72 -12.38 22.06 -10.80
N ARG A 73 -11.36 22.86 -10.62
CA ARG A 73 -11.46 24.04 -9.80
C ARG A 73 -10.49 25.11 -10.30
N MET A 74 -10.74 26.34 -9.88
CA MET A 74 -9.84 27.44 -10.16
C MET A 74 -8.89 27.60 -9.01
N GLY A 75 -7.62 27.68 -9.32
CA GLY A 75 -6.59 28.00 -8.34
C GLY A 75 -5.88 29.26 -8.74
N ARG A 76 -4.94 29.69 -7.93
CA ARG A 76 -4.17 30.90 -8.19
C ARG A 76 -2.69 30.59 -7.99
N ASN A 77 -1.89 30.99 -8.98
CA ASN A 77 -0.44 30.83 -8.88
C ASN A 77 0.09 31.86 -7.88
N PRO A 78 0.72 31.42 -6.77
CA PRO A 78 1.18 32.37 -5.76
C PRO A 78 2.31 33.30 -6.23
N ARG A 79 3.02 32.92 -7.29
CA ARG A 79 4.13 33.73 -7.83
C ARG A 79 3.62 34.84 -8.73
N THR A 80 2.65 34.55 -9.58
CA THR A 80 2.16 35.48 -10.59
C THR A 80 0.80 36.07 -10.26
N ASN A 81 0.11 35.49 -9.28
CA ASN A 81 -1.25 35.85 -8.91
C ASN A 81 -2.25 35.68 -10.05
N VAL A 82 -1.92 34.82 -11.03
CA VAL A 82 -2.76 34.52 -12.17
C VAL A 82 -3.63 33.33 -11.84
N GLU A 83 -4.92 33.38 -12.22
CA GLU A 83 -5.83 32.24 -12.06
C GLU A 83 -5.46 31.12 -13.02
N ILE A 84 -5.44 29.90 -12.51
CA ILE A 84 -5.18 28.71 -13.32
C ILE A 84 -6.28 27.70 -13.06
N GLU A 85 -6.58 26.89 -14.09
CA GLU A 85 -7.55 25.83 -13.96
C GLU A 85 -6.84 24.57 -13.48
N ILE A 86 -7.36 23.99 -12.38
CA ILE A 86 -6.86 22.73 -11.85
C ILE A 86 -7.78 21.63 -12.36
N PRO A 87 -7.29 20.69 -13.17
CA PRO A 87 -8.15 19.66 -13.76
C PRO A 87 -8.69 18.69 -12.73
N ALA A 88 -9.77 18.02 -13.08
CA ALA A 88 -10.32 16.93 -12.29
C ALA A 88 -9.31 15.80 -12.19
N ARG A 89 -9.24 15.17 -11.03
CA ARG A 89 -8.29 14.07 -10.79
C ARG A 89 -8.76 13.20 -9.64
N CYS A 90 -8.21 11.99 -9.58
CA CYS A 90 -8.41 11.11 -8.44
C CYS A 90 -7.15 11.12 -7.59
N VAL A 91 -7.32 11.12 -6.29
CA VAL A 91 -6.20 11.06 -5.34
C VAL A 91 -6.42 9.89 -4.40
N LEU A 92 -5.32 9.26 -4.01
CA LEU A 92 -5.33 8.17 -3.05
C LEU A 92 -5.02 8.71 -1.66
N ARG A 93 -5.78 8.24 -0.68
CA ARG A 93 -5.61 8.60 0.71
C ARG A 93 -5.49 7.35 1.56
N PHE A 94 -4.51 7.31 2.44
CA PHE A 94 -4.35 6.22 3.38
C PHE A 94 -4.57 6.72 4.80
N LYS A 95 -5.46 6.04 5.53
CA LYS A 95 -5.69 6.33 6.95
C LYS A 95 -5.22 5.15 7.76
N VAL A 96 -4.25 5.39 8.62
CA VAL A 96 -3.67 4.34 9.46
C VAL A 96 -4.67 3.90 10.54
N SER A 97 -4.71 2.59 10.83
CA SER A 97 -5.54 2.06 11.92
C SER A 97 -4.95 2.42 13.27
N GLN A 98 -5.78 2.40 14.31
CA GLN A 98 -5.30 2.66 15.66
C GLN A 98 -4.28 1.60 16.10
N VAL A 99 -4.52 0.34 15.72
CA VAL A 99 -3.58 -0.75 16.04
C VAL A 99 -2.20 -0.47 15.48
N LEU A 100 -2.12 -0.08 14.21
CA LEU A 100 -0.84 0.22 13.58
C LEU A 100 -0.22 1.48 14.17
N LYS A 101 -1.04 2.49 14.43
CA LYS A 101 -0.56 3.74 15.03
C LYS A 101 0.09 3.47 16.38
N ASP A 102 -0.56 2.66 17.21
CA ASP A 102 -0.02 2.30 18.52
C ASP A 102 1.31 1.55 18.40
N ARG A 103 1.39 0.65 17.43
CA ARG A 103 2.61 -0.11 17.18
C ARG A 103 3.75 0.79 16.74
N LEU A 104 3.45 1.79 15.90
CA LEU A 104 4.45 2.77 15.46
C LEU A 104 4.96 3.62 16.62
N ASN A 105 4.13 3.85 17.61
CA ASN A 105 4.47 4.68 18.77
C ASN A 105 4.96 3.84 19.98
N GLY A 106 5.23 2.56 19.75
CA GLY A 106 5.75 1.68 20.79
C GLY A 106 4.72 1.18 21.78
N LYS A 107 3.45 1.38 21.54
CA LYS A 107 2.38 0.87 22.38
C LYS A 107 1.95 -0.53 21.91
N ARG A 108 1.45 -1.33 22.84
CA ARG A 108 1.01 -2.69 22.55
C ARG A 108 -0.40 -2.95 22.99
#